data_a12675a37143f1a8338deb64e1fe1b62
#
_entry.id   a12675a37143f1a8338deb64e1fe1b62
#
_cell.length_a   1.000
_cell.length_b   1.000
_cell.length_c   1.000
_cell.angle_alpha   90.00
_cell.angle_beta   90.00
_cell.angle_gamma   90.00
#
_symmetry.space_group_name_H-M   'P 1'
#
loop_
_entity.id
_entity.type
_entity.pdbx_description
1 polymer ?
#
loop_
_entity_poly.entity_id
_entity_poly.type
_entity_poly.pdbx_seq_one_letter_code
_entity_poly.pdbx_strand_id
1 'polypeptide(L)'
;MHIVFMGTPSFAEVILRALVENEDKKIEVVGLFTQRDKPFGRKKELKAPETKTYILENHLNIPIFQPQSLKEPEVQILKGLKPDFIVVVAYGKILPKEVLTIAPCINLHASLLPKYRGASPIHEMILNDDRIYGISTMLMDLELDSGDILESASFLREDYLDLDALSLKLARMGATLLLSTLKNFHSITRKPQDHMQASFCKKIAKADGLVGFKDAKNLFLKSLAFKSWPEIFLENNLKLLEVELVEDEKSHKEGEILAIDERGVLVGCLKGSVRIARLQAVGKKPLKAKDYLNGRRLKIGGILT
;
A
#
# COMPACT_ATOMS: atom_id res chain seq x y z
N MET A 1 26.91 -7.60 -9.45
CA MET A 1 26.18 -6.38 -9.02
C MET A 1 25.63 -6.64 -7.63
N HIS A 2 26.25 -6.00 -6.62
CA HIS A 2 25.88 -6.15 -5.24
C HIS A 2 24.75 -5.17 -4.90
N ILE A 3 23.63 -5.70 -4.42
CA ILE A 3 22.46 -4.92 -4.04
C ILE A 3 22.29 -4.96 -2.52
N VAL A 4 22.25 -3.81 -1.88
CA VAL A 4 21.67 -3.69 -0.55
C VAL A 4 20.19 -3.37 -0.71
N PHE A 5 19.32 -4.22 -0.16
CA PHE A 5 17.88 -4.02 -0.22
C PHE A 5 17.35 -3.41 1.09
N MET A 6 16.59 -2.33 0.98
CA MET A 6 15.93 -1.66 2.10
C MET A 6 14.41 -1.71 1.91
N GLY A 7 13.72 -2.57 2.67
CA GLY A 7 12.29 -2.75 2.51
C GLY A 7 11.64 -3.48 3.69
N THR A 8 10.33 -3.36 3.85
CA THR A 8 9.66 -3.87 5.06
C THR A 8 8.42 -4.70 4.76
N PRO A 9 7.32 -4.18 4.16
CA PRO A 9 6.04 -4.90 4.05
C PRO A 9 6.04 -5.93 2.92
N SER A 10 4.92 -6.65 2.80
CA SER A 10 4.68 -7.65 1.74
C SER A 10 4.93 -7.13 0.33
N PHE A 11 4.61 -5.86 0.07
CA PHE A 11 4.95 -5.19 -1.19
C PHE A 11 6.46 -5.27 -1.49
N ALA A 12 7.30 -4.96 -0.50
CA ALA A 12 8.76 -5.03 -0.62
C ALA A 12 9.26 -6.49 -0.67
N GLU A 13 8.59 -7.41 0.00
CA GLU A 13 8.94 -8.85 -0.01
C GLU A 13 8.83 -9.44 -1.42
N VAL A 14 7.75 -9.14 -2.16
CA VAL A 14 7.57 -9.60 -3.55
C VAL A 14 8.72 -9.14 -4.45
N ILE A 15 9.21 -7.92 -4.25
CA ILE A 15 10.31 -7.34 -5.04
C ILE A 15 11.66 -7.92 -4.61
N LEU A 16 11.88 -8.10 -3.29
CA LEU A 16 13.07 -8.78 -2.76
C LEU A 16 13.17 -10.21 -3.32
N ARG A 17 12.07 -10.95 -3.31
CA ARG A 17 11.96 -12.29 -3.88
C ARG A 17 12.40 -12.31 -5.34
N ALA A 18 11.88 -11.40 -6.15
CA ALA A 18 12.24 -11.32 -7.57
C ALA A 18 13.72 -11.00 -7.81
N LEU A 19 14.36 -10.21 -6.92
CA LEU A 19 15.80 -9.96 -6.99
C LEU A 19 16.61 -11.20 -6.60
N VAL A 20 16.18 -11.95 -5.59
CA VAL A 20 16.89 -13.15 -5.09
C VAL A 20 16.73 -14.33 -6.04
N GLU A 21 15.52 -14.54 -6.57
CA GLU A 21 15.18 -15.64 -7.48
C GLU A 21 15.52 -15.34 -8.95
N ASN A 22 16.11 -14.17 -9.23
CA ASN A 22 16.47 -13.80 -10.59
C ASN A 22 17.52 -14.74 -11.17
N GLU A 23 17.29 -15.19 -12.40
CA GLU A 23 18.20 -16.09 -13.12
C GLU A 23 19.54 -15.44 -13.49
N ASP A 24 19.60 -14.11 -13.55
CA ASP A 24 20.82 -13.35 -13.81
C ASP A 24 21.73 -13.34 -12.58
N LYS A 25 22.63 -14.32 -12.53
CA LYS A 25 23.62 -14.48 -11.43
C LYS A 25 24.54 -13.26 -11.22
N LYS A 26 24.43 -12.23 -12.07
CA LYS A 26 25.16 -10.97 -11.88
C LYS A 26 24.53 -10.07 -10.82
N ILE A 27 23.28 -10.33 -10.41
CA ILE A 27 22.58 -9.60 -9.34
C ILE A 27 22.63 -10.43 -8.07
N GLU A 28 23.20 -9.88 -7.01
CA GLU A 28 23.34 -10.52 -5.69
C GLU A 28 22.84 -9.56 -4.61
N VAL A 29 21.90 -10.00 -3.78
CA VAL A 29 21.46 -9.25 -2.60
C VAL A 29 22.43 -9.54 -1.45
N VAL A 30 23.30 -8.59 -1.14
CA VAL A 30 24.36 -8.72 -0.12
C VAL A 30 23.93 -8.27 1.27
N GLY A 31 22.73 -7.74 1.44
CA GLY A 31 22.18 -7.37 2.75
C GLY A 31 20.75 -6.86 2.68
N LEU A 32 19.96 -7.19 3.70
CA LEU A 32 18.62 -6.67 3.92
C LEU A 32 18.64 -5.66 5.08
N PHE A 33 18.14 -4.45 4.84
CA PHE A 33 17.77 -3.48 5.88
C PHE A 33 16.25 -3.41 5.98
N THR A 34 15.70 -3.68 7.17
CA THR A 34 14.25 -3.68 7.39
C THR A 34 13.87 -3.06 8.73
N GLN A 35 12.58 -2.79 8.94
CA GLN A 35 12.08 -2.31 10.24
C GLN A 35 12.26 -3.39 11.31
N ARG A 36 12.26 -2.96 12.58
CA ARG A 36 12.27 -3.88 13.72
C ARG A 36 11.00 -4.70 13.80
N ASP A 37 11.09 -5.88 14.38
CA ASP A 37 9.94 -6.69 14.76
C ASP A 37 9.00 -5.85 15.65
N LYS A 38 7.71 -5.92 15.40
CA LYS A 38 6.71 -5.10 16.11
C LYS A 38 5.66 -5.98 16.79
N PRO A 39 5.14 -5.57 17.95
CA PRO A 39 3.99 -6.23 18.57
C PRO A 39 2.80 -6.25 17.61
N PHE A 40 2.21 -7.42 17.40
CA PHE A 40 1.07 -7.64 16.52
C PHE A 40 -0.04 -8.42 17.24
N GLY A 41 -1.29 -8.12 16.87
CA GLY A 41 -2.47 -8.77 17.41
C GLY A 41 -2.75 -8.45 18.89
N ARG A 42 -3.78 -9.11 19.44
CA ARG A 42 -4.24 -8.86 20.83
C ARG A 42 -3.21 -9.31 21.89
N LYS A 43 -2.46 -10.35 21.58
CA LYS A 43 -1.41 -10.90 22.46
C LYS A 43 -0.09 -10.15 22.40
N LYS A 44 0.04 -9.15 21.48
CA LYS A 44 1.26 -8.37 21.28
C LYS A 44 2.50 -9.24 21.00
N GLU A 45 2.32 -10.39 20.38
CA GLU A 45 3.45 -11.22 19.94
C GLU A 45 4.30 -10.46 18.92
N LEU A 46 5.61 -10.60 18.99
CA LEU A 46 6.50 -9.93 18.05
C LEU A 46 6.35 -10.57 16.67
N LYS A 47 5.95 -9.76 15.68
CA LYS A 47 5.90 -10.16 14.28
C LYS A 47 7.08 -9.56 13.54
N ALA A 48 7.84 -10.40 12.85
CA ALA A 48 8.91 -9.98 11.96
C ALA A 48 8.32 -9.30 10.70
N PRO A 49 9.04 -8.35 10.09
CA PRO A 49 8.74 -7.84 8.76
C PRO A 49 8.69 -8.96 7.71
N GLU A 50 7.83 -8.81 6.71
CA GLU A 50 7.64 -9.82 5.67
C GLU A 50 8.94 -10.11 4.90
N THR A 51 9.76 -9.10 4.62
CA THR A 51 11.08 -9.26 4.00
C THR A 51 12.05 -10.10 4.85
N LYS A 52 12.06 -9.92 6.18
CA LYS A 52 12.84 -10.75 7.10
C LYS A 52 12.31 -12.18 7.14
N THR A 53 11.00 -12.34 7.23
CA THR A 53 10.33 -13.65 7.25
C THR A 53 10.71 -14.45 6.01
N TYR A 54 10.65 -13.84 4.82
CA TYR A 54 11.04 -14.49 3.56
C TYR A 54 12.49 -15.03 3.60
N ILE A 55 13.46 -14.23 4.07
CA ILE A 55 14.87 -14.67 4.16
C ILE A 55 15.02 -15.86 5.10
N LEU A 56 14.39 -15.80 6.29
CA LEU A 56 14.51 -16.84 7.31
C LEU A 56 13.83 -18.15 6.89
N GLU A 57 12.62 -18.09 6.33
CA GLU A 57 11.86 -19.27 5.91
C GLU A 57 12.49 -19.99 4.70
N ASN A 58 13.21 -19.26 3.84
CA ASN A 58 13.91 -19.85 2.71
C ASN A 58 15.41 -20.12 2.98
N HIS A 59 15.83 -19.98 4.23
CA HIS A 59 17.22 -20.26 4.66
C HIS A 59 18.29 -19.54 3.82
N LEU A 60 18.00 -18.30 3.39
CA LEU A 60 18.89 -17.52 2.54
C LEU A 60 20.05 -16.97 3.38
N ASN A 61 21.26 -17.06 2.86
CA ASN A 61 22.46 -16.52 3.53
C ASN A 61 22.62 -15.02 3.24
N ILE A 62 21.62 -14.23 3.58
CA ILE A 62 21.60 -12.77 3.42
C ILE A 62 21.56 -12.13 4.81
N PRO A 63 22.57 -11.33 5.19
CA PRO A 63 22.58 -10.66 6.49
C PRO A 63 21.41 -9.68 6.62
N ILE A 64 20.78 -9.71 7.81
CA ILE A 64 19.58 -8.90 8.11
C ILE A 64 19.93 -7.84 9.15
N PHE A 65 19.68 -6.58 8.81
CA PHE A 65 19.91 -5.43 9.68
C PHE A 65 18.58 -4.73 9.99
N GLN A 66 18.33 -4.51 11.29
CA GLN A 66 17.12 -3.84 11.79
C GLN A 66 17.50 -2.60 12.63
N PRO A 67 18.16 -1.60 12.03
CA PRO A 67 18.65 -0.44 12.75
C PRO A 67 17.53 0.42 13.29
N GLN A 68 17.77 1.14 14.39
CA GLN A 68 16.85 2.16 14.88
C GLN A 68 16.93 3.42 14.03
N SER A 69 18.11 3.78 13.60
CA SER A 69 18.41 4.92 12.73
C SER A 69 19.50 4.54 11.73
N LEU A 70 19.64 5.29 10.65
CA LEU A 70 20.73 5.11 9.68
C LEU A 70 21.86 6.14 9.95
N LYS A 71 22.41 6.05 11.17
CA LYS A 71 23.61 6.82 11.59
C LYS A 71 24.79 5.86 11.71
N GLU A 72 25.94 6.34 12.18
CA GLU A 72 27.00 5.44 12.63
C GLU A 72 26.51 4.58 13.83
N PRO A 73 26.78 3.25 13.89
CA PRO A 73 27.71 2.49 13.02
C PRO A 73 27.05 1.93 11.73
N GLU A 74 25.75 2.11 11.50
CA GLU A 74 25.03 1.51 10.38
C GLU A 74 25.55 1.95 9.00
N VAL A 75 26.02 3.19 8.89
CA VAL A 75 26.67 3.70 7.68
C VAL A 75 27.94 2.93 7.35
N GLN A 76 28.73 2.55 8.37
CA GLN A 76 29.94 1.74 8.15
C GLN A 76 29.61 0.31 7.74
N ILE A 77 28.54 -0.28 8.28
CA ILE A 77 28.03 -1.59 7.84
C ILE A 77 27.67 -1.53 6.36
N LEU A 78 26.89 -0.50 5.95
CA LEU A 78 26.51 -0.29 4.55
C LEU A 78 27.72 -0.18 3.64
N LYS A 79 28.71 0.65 4.01
CA LYS A 79 29.97 0.77 3.25
C LYS A 79 30.74 -0.54 3.16
N GLY A 80 30.74 -1.32 4.24
CA GLY A 80 31.42 -2.63 4.31
C GLY A 80 30.82 -3.68 3.38
N LEU A 81 29.51 -3.57 3.05
CA LEU A 81 28.82 -4.42 2.07
C LEU A 81 29.21 -4.10 0.61
N LYS A 82 29.85 -2.95 0.37
CA LYS A 82 30.30 -2.49 -0.97
C LYS A 82 29.21 -2.61 -2.02
N PRO A 83 28.03 -2.01 -1.82
CA PRO A 83 26.95 -2.11 -2.79
C PRO A 83 27.25 -1.35 -4.08
N ASP A 84 26.87 -1.95 -5.21
CA ASP A 84 26.77 -1.23 -6.48
C ASP A 84 25.50 -0.36 -6.52
N PHE A 85 24.42 -0.83 -5.84
CA PHE A 85 23.17 -0.11 -5.69
C PHE A 85 22.55 -0.34 -4.30
N ILE A 86 21.84 0.67 -3.81
CA ILE A 86 20.94 0.58 -2.67
C ILE A 86 19.51 0.67 -3.23
N VAL A 87 18.75 -0.42 -3.13
CA VAL A 87 17.35 -0.48 -3.58
C VAL A 87 16.42 -0.25 -2.40
N VAL A 88 15.53 0.72 -2.52
CA VAL A 88 14.61 1.13 -1.44
C VAL A 88 13.17 0.88 -1.88
N VAL A 89 12.43 0.10 -1.08
CA VAL A 89 11.03 -0.24 -1.36
C VAL A 89 10.23 -0.23 -0.07
N ALA A 90 9.40 0.78 0.12
CA ALA A 90 8.55 0.92 1.32
C ALA A 90 9.32 0.65 2.63
N TYR A 91 10.51 1.21 2.76
CA TYR A 91 11.38 1.03 3.93
C TYR A 91 10.86 1.75 5.17
N GLY A 92 10.23 2.92 4.98
CA GLY A 92 9.62 3.69 6.05
C GLY A 92 10.59 4.47 6.93
N LYS A 93 11.81 4.74 6.44
CA LYS A 93 12.79 5.66 7.04
C LYS A 93 13.38 6.57 5.97
N ILE A 94 13.69 7.80 6.38
CA ILE A 94 14.43 8.75 5.54
C ILE A 94 15.89 8.32 5.50
N LEU A 95 16.47 8.31 4.31
CA LEU A 95 17.90 8.05 4.11
C LEU A 95 18.68 9.36 4.30
N PRO A 96 19.64 9.41 5.23
CA PRO A 96 20.48 10.59 5.40
C PRO A 96 21.49 10.70 4.23
N LYS A 97 22.06 11.90 4.07
CA LYS A 97 23.01 12.21 3.00
C LYS A 97 24.18 11.22 2.94
N GLU A 98 24.66 10.80 4.09
CA GLU A 98 25.77 9.86 4.23
C GLU A 98 25.47 8.50 3.59
N VAL A 99 24.20 8.06 3.59
CA VAL A 99 23.76 6.83 2.92
C VAL A 99 23.60 7.07 1.42
N LEU A 100 22.99 8.19 1.02
CA LEU A 100 22.77 8.53 -0.40
C LEU A 100 24.07 8.68 -1.20
N THR A 101 25.22 8.90 -0.53
CA THR A 101 26.54 9.04 -1.15
C THR A 101 27.34 7.74 -1.23
N ILE A 102 26.84 6.61 -0.66
CA ILE A 102 27.55 5.32 -0.69
C ILE A 102 27.48 4.69 -2.09
N ALA A 103 26.30 4.64 -2.65
CA ALA A 103 26.00 4.09 -3.97
C ALA A 103 24.72 4.73 -4.52
N PRO A 104 24.42 4.65 -5.82
CA PRO A 104 23.12 5.07 -6.34
C PRO A 104 21.97 4.41 -5.58
N CYS A 105 21.10 5.25 -4.95
CA CYS A 105 19.94 4.80 -4.23
C CYS A 105 18.71 4.85 -5.16
N ILE A 106 18.15 3.70 -5.50
CA ILE A 106 16.99 3.58 -6.37
C ILE A 106 15.76 3.27 -5.52
N ASN A 107 14.76 4.17 -5.53
CA ASN A 107 13.47 3.92 -4.91
C ASN A 107 12.49 3.38 -5.95
N LEU A 108 11.78 2.32 -5.61
CA LEU A 108 10.61 1.85 -6.35
C LEU A 108 9.35 2.43 -5.69
N HIS A 109 8.79 3.45 -6.31
CA HIS A 109 7.66 4.21 -5.80
C HIS A 109 6.37 3.79 -6.50
N ALA A 110 5.35 3.41 -5.71
CA ALA A 110 4.12 2.82 -6.22
C ALA A 110 3.13 3.87 -6.77
N SER A 111 3.62 4.78 -7.63
CA SER A 111 2.81 5.71 -8.42
C SER A 111 3.54 6.13 -9.71
N LEU A 112 2.82 6.76 -10.61
CA LEU A 112 3.41 7.51 -11.72
C LEU A 112 3.85 8.88 -11.23
N LEU A 113 5.14 8.98 -10.81
CA LEU A 113 5.71 10.25 -10.39
C LEU A 113 5.60 11.31 -11.51
N PRO A 114 5.38 12.59 -11.16
CA PRO A 114 5.43 13.20 -9.83
C PRO A 114 4.15 13.11 -8.99
N LYS A 115 3.14 12.34 -9.39
CA LYS A 115 1.91 12.17 -8.61
C LYS A 115 2.15 11.31 -7.37
N TYR A 116 1.48 11.68 -6.27
CA TYR A 116 1.42 10.89 -5.03
C TYR A 116 2.78 10.63 -4.39
N ARG A 117 3.66 11.65 -4.32
CA ARG A 117 4.87 11.58 -3.48
C ARG A 117 4.46 11.35 -2.02
N GLY A 118 5.15 10.47 -1.30
CA GLY A 118 4.88 10.21 0.11
C GLY A 118 4.51 8.79 0.47
N ALA A 119 3.74 8.63 1.56
CA ALA A 119 3.68 7.36 2.28
C ALA A 119 2.64 6.35 1.79
N SER A 120 1.62 6.76 1.03
CA SER A 120 0.47 5.89 0.69
C SER A 120 -0.06 6.09 -0.73
N PRO A 121 0.81 6.02 -1.76
CA PRO A 121 0.41 6.28 -3.15
C PRO A 121 -0.67 5.32 -3.67
N ILE A 122 -0.63 4.04 -3.29
CA ILE A 122 -1.62 3.05 -3.73
C ILE A 122 -3.02 3.39 -3.20
N HIS A 123 -3.12 3.85 -1.95
CA HIS A 123 -4.41 4.30 -1.39
C HIS A 123 -4.96 5.49 -2.18
N GLU A 124 -4.11 6.49 -2.47
CA GLU A 124 -4.53 7.68 -3.20
C GLU A 124 -5.01 7.36 -4.61
N MET A 125 -4.35 6.45 -5.34
CA MET A 125 -4.83 6.03 -6.66
C MET A 125 -6.24 5.43 -6.60
N ILE A 126 -6.56 4.64 -5.56
CA ILE A 126 -7.90 4.08 -5.36
C ILE A 126 -8.90 5.18 -4.98
N LEU A 127 -8.55 6.02 -4.00
CA LEU A 127 -9.44 7.07 -3.48
C LEU A 127 -9.78 8.13 -4.54
N ASN A 128 -8.86 8.43 -5.45
CA ASN A 128 -9.06 9.37 -6.55
C ASN A 128 -9.71 8.71 -7.78
N ASP A 129 -10.11 7.44 -7.69
CA ASP A 129 -10.72 6.70 -8.79
C ASP A 129 -9.89 6.71 -10.07
N ASP A 130 -8.56 6.66 -9.95
CA ASP A 130 -7.66 6.73 -11.09
C ASP A 130 -7.95 5.62 -12.10
N ARG A 131 -7.98 5.97 -13.39
CA ARG A 131 -8.12 5.00 -14.47
C ARG A 131 -6.81 4.34 -14.88
N ILE A 132 -5.68 5.01 -14.61
CA ILE A 132 -4.35 4.52 -14.93
C ILE A 132 -3.60 4.34 -13.62
N TYR A 133 -3.22 3.11 -13.33
CA TYR A 133 -2.35 2.76 -12.21
C TYR A 133 -0.93 2.56 -12.70
N GLY A 134 0.05 2.92 -11.88
CA GLY A 134 1.43 2.76 -12.29
C GLY A 134 2.43 2.81 -11.15
N ILE A 135 3.68 2.63 -11.52
CA ILE A 135 4.83 2.54 -10.63
C ILE A 135 6.04 3.15 -11.32
N SER A 136 6.92 3.76 -10.55
CA SER A 136 8.13 4.40 -11.06
C SER A 136 9.36 3.95 -10.29
N THR A 137 10.48 3.76 -10.97
CA THR A 137 11.81 3.76 -10.36
C THR A 137 12.38 5.17 -10.44
N MET A 138 12.98 5.64 -9.34
CA MET A 138 13.59 6.97 -9.28
C MET A 138 14.93 6.92 -8.55
N LEU A 139 15.84 7.80 -8.92
CA LEU A 139 17.06 8.04 -8.18
C LEU A 139 16.71 8.91 -6.97
N MET A 140 17.05 8.44 -5.75
CA MET A 140 16.72 9.17 -4.53
C MET A 140 17.57 10.42 -4.35
N ASP A 141 16.96 11.46 -3.81
CA ASP A 141 17.57 12.72 -3.39
C ASP A 141 17.19 13.02 -1.94
N LEU A 142 17.64 14.16 -1.42
CA LEU A 142 17.36 14.61 -0.04
C LEU A 142 15.89 14.93 0.20
N GLU A 143 15.19 15.41 -0.81
CA GLU A 143 13.76 15.71 -0.71
C GLU A 143 12.92 14.45 -0.97
N LEU A 144 11.76 14.40 -0.32
CA LEU A 144 10.87 13.24 -0.37
C LEU A 144 10.36 12.97 -1.79
N ASP A 145 10.72 11.82 -2.34
CA ASP A 145 10.27 11.28 -3.63
C ASP A 145 10.36 12.28 -4.81
N SER A 146 11.37 13.18 -4.78
CA SER A 146 11.54 14.28 -5.74
C SER A 146 12.62 14.05 -6.80
N GLY A 147 13.45 13.04 -6.62
CA GLY A 147 14.59 12.78 -7.51
C GLY A 147 14.18 12.32 -8.92
N ASP A 148 15.16 12.23 -9.81
CA ASP A 148 14.92 11.93 -11.22
C ASP A 148 14.25 10.58 -11.44
N ILE A 149 13.22 10.54 -12.27
CA ILE A 149 12.57 9.30 -12.72
C ILE A 149 13.53 8.58 -13.68
N LEU A 150 13.74 7.29 -13.39
CA LEU A 150 14.53 6.39 -14.23
C LEU A 150 13.65 5.70 -15.28
N GLU A 151 12.66 4.94 -14.80
CA GLU A 151 11.67 4.26 -15.64
C GLU A 151 10.29 4.30 -14.97
N SER A 152 9.26 4.08 -15.77
CA SER A 152 7.88 3.95 -15.25
C SER A 152 7.14 2.89 -16.04
N ALA A 153 6.21 2.20 -15.38
CA ALA A 153 5.29 1.26 -15.99
C ALA A 153 3.87 1.53 -15.51
N SER A 154 2.89 1.33 -16.38
CA SER A 154 1.48 1.59 -16.07
C SER A 154 0.55 0.60 -16.75
N PHE A 155 -0.68 0.52 -16.25
CA PHE A 155 -1.76 -0.22 -16.88
C PHE A 155 -3.09 0.51 -16.72
N LEU A 156 -3.99 0.29 -17.65
CA LEU A 156 -5.37 0.77 -17.57
C LEU A 156 -6.14 -0.12 -16.59
N ARG A 157 -6.90 0.50 -15.68
CA ARG A 157 -7.82 -0.21 -14.81
C ARG A 157 -9.03 -0.70 -15.62
N GLU A 158 -9.20 -1.99 -15.70
CA GLU A 158 -10.37 -2.64 -16.29
C GLU A 158 -11.50 -2.76 -15.26
N ASP A 159 -11.16 -3.23 -14.04
CA ASP A 159 -12.05 -3.42 -12.91
C ASP A 159 -11.55 -2.73 -11.64
N TYR A 160 -12.42 -2.53 -10.67
CA TYR A 160 -12.05 -2.06 -9.36
C TYR A 160 -11.21 -3.10 -8.62
N LEU A 161 -10.02 -2.69 -8.21
CA LEU A 161 -9.13 -3.49 -7.38
C LEU A 161 -9.12 -2.92 -5.96
N ASP A 162 -9.16 -3.80 -4.97
CA ASP A 162 -8.88 -3.39 -3.60
C ASP A 162 -7.38 -3.20 -3.36
N LEU A 163 -7.03 -2.67 -2.20
CA LEU A 163 -5.65 -2.36 -1.83
C LEU A 163 -4.71 -3.56 -2.01
N ASP A 164 -5.14 -4.75 -1.58
CA ASP A 164 -4.28 -5.95 -1.57
C ASP A 164 -4.04 -6.42 -3.02
N ALA A 165 -5.08 -6.49 -3.83
CA ALA A 165 -4.99 -6.89 -5.23
C ALA A 165 -4.17 -5.90 -6.06
N LEU A 166 -4.39 -4.59 -5.87
CA LEU A 166 -3.62 -3.55 -6.56
C LEU A 166 -2.17 -3.55 -6.12
N SER A 167 -1.90 -3.66 -4.80
CA SER A 167 -0.54 -3.75 -4.27
C SER A 167 0.23 -4.92 -4.86
N LEU A 168 -0.38 -6.11 -4.93
CA LEU A 168 0.26 -7.29 -5.50
C LEU A 168 0.56 -7.11 -7.00
N LYS A 169 -0.40 -6.56 -7.76
CA LYS A 169 -0.21 -6.31 -9.20
C LYS A 169 0.91 -5.31 -9.46
N LEU A 170 0.93 -4.20 -8.69
CA LEU A 170 1.99 -3.19 -8.76
C LEU A 170 3.34 -3.75 -8.30
N ALA A 171 3.39 -4.59 -7.26
CA ALA A 171 4.63 -5.20 -6.80
C ALA A 171 5.26 -6.10 -7.87
N ARG A 172 4.46 -6.94 -8.54
CA ARG A 172 4.94 -7.80 -9.64
C ARG A 172 5.45 -6.98 -10.83
N MET A 173 4.70 -5.96 -11.24
CA MET A 173 5.11 -5.05 -12.30
C MET A 173 6.37 -4.27 -11.91
N GLY A 174 6.44 -3.82 -10.66
CA GLY A 174 7.58 -3.10 -10.12
C GLY A 174 8.85 -3.95 -10.03
N ALA A 175 8.72 -5.24 -9.74
CA ALA A 175 9.86 -6.17 -9.75
C ALA A 175 10.48 -6.27 -11.14
N THR A 176 9.66 -6.42 -12.18
CA THR A 176 10.13 -6.44 -13.58
C THR A 176 10.77 -5.11 -13.96
N LEU A 177 10.12 -3.99 -13.60
CA LEU A 177 10.64 -2.65 -13.88
C LEU A 177 11.99 -2.40 -13.19
N LEU A 178 12.13 -2.78 -11.92
CA LEU A 178 13.35 -2.62 -11.16
C LEU A 178 14.52 -3.43 -11.76
N LEU A 179 14.26 -4.67 -12.14
CA LEU A 179 15.28 -5.49 -12.82
C LEU A 179 15.72 -4.87 -14.14
N SER A 180 14.81 -4.29 -14.93
CA SER A 180 15.13 -3.51 -16.13
C SER A 180 16.00 -2.31 -15.78
N THR A 181 15.56 -1.52 -14.81
CA THR A 181 16.27 -0.31 -14.35
C THR A 181 17.71 -0.63 -13.91
N LEU A 182 17.90 -1.68 -13.09
CA LEU A 182 19.24 -2.08 -12.63
C LEU A 182 20.16 -2.50 -13.77
N LYS A 183 19.65 -3.28 -14.72
CA LYS A 183 20.42 -3.75 -15.89
C LYS A 183 20.82 -2.60 -16.83
N ASN A 184 19.94 -1.63 -17.00
CA ASN A 184 20.10 -0.54 -17.96
C ASN A 184 20.53 0.78 -17.32
N PHE A 185 20.85 0.83 -16.04
CA PHE A 185 21.04 2.06 -15.25
C PHE A 185 21.96 3.09 -15.93
N HIS A 186 23.06 2.65 -16.52
CA HIS A 186 24.04 3.53 -17.16
C HIS A 186 23.59 4.08 -18.53
N SER A 187 22.58 3.46 -19.15
CA SER A 187 22.02 3.89 -20.45
C SER A 187 20.70 4.63 -20.34
N ILE A 188 20.07 4.62 -19.13
CA ILE A 188 18.81 5.31 -18.91
C ILE A 188 18.99 6.83 -18.95
N THR A 189 18.18 7.50 -19.75
CA THR A 189 18.05 8.96 -19.70
C THR A 189 17.19 9.34 -18.52
N ARG A 190 17.79 9.94 -17.51
CA ARG A 190 17.09 10.42 -16.30
C ARG A 190 16.12 11.55 -16.66
N LYS A 191 14.93 11.51 -16.08
CA LYS A 191 13.89 12.53 -16.31
C LYS A 191 13.64 13.32 -15.03
N PRO A 192 14.07 14.59 -14.96
CA PRO A 192 13.71 15.45 -13.84
C PRO A 192 12.19 15.52 -13.67
N GLN A 193 11.73 15.52 -12.43
CA GLN A 193 10.31 15.63 -12.15
C GLN A 193 9.83 17.08 -12.28
N ASP A 194 8.69 17.29 -12.94
CA ASP A 194 8.01 18.60 -12.93
C ASP A 194 7.32 18.81 -11.58
N HIS A 195 7.90 19.65 -10.74
CA HIS A 195 7.39 19.93 -9.39
C HIS A 195 6.03 20.62 -9.40
N MET A 196 5.63 21.29 -10.50
CA MET A 196 4.31 21.91 -10.63
C MET A 196 3.19 20.87 -10.80
N GLN A 197 3.52 19.69 -11.24
CA GLN A 197 2.57 18.56 -11.40
C GLN A 197 2.61 17.59 -10.20
N ALA A 198 3.42 17.88 -9.19
CA ALA A 198 3.53 17.00 -8.04
C ALA A 198 2.27 17.04 -7.17
N SER A 199 1.83 15.86 -6.75
CA SER A 199 0.85 15.72 -5.68
C SER A 199 1.43 14.87 -4.54
N PHE A 200 0.86 15.02 -3.34
CA PHE A 200 1.42 14.41 -2.14
C PHE A 200 0.38 13.54 -1.45
N CYS A 201 0.83 12.44 -0.86
CA CYS A 201 0.02 11.56 -0.04
C CYS A 201 0.58 11.45 1.37
N LYS A 202 -0.31 11.54 2.35
CA LYS A 202 0.03 11.41 3.78
C LYS A 202 0.00 9.95 4.20
N LYS A 203 0.54 9.66 5.38
CA LYS A 203 0.36 8.37 6.04
C LYS A 203 -1.10 8.20 6.43
N ILE A 204 -1.67 7.04 6.15
CA ILE A 204 -3.04 6.68 6.55
C ILE A 204 -3.16 6.68 8.08
N ALA A 205 -4.25 7.20 8.59
CA ALA A 205 -4.61 7.21 10.00
C ALA A 205 -5.94 6.48 10.23
N LYS A 206 -6.21 6.07 11.47
CA LYS A 206 -7.47 5.38 11.80
C LYS A 206 -8.70 6.21 11.41
N ALA A 207 -8.64 7.52 11.61
CA ALA A 207 -9.75 8.44 11.30
C ALA A 207 -10.11 8.48 9.81
N ASP A 208 -9.18 8.14 8.89
CA ASP A 208 -9.46 8.14 7.45
C ASP A 208 -10.51 7.08 7.08
N GLY A 209 -10.65 6.02 7.90
CA GLY A 209 -11.69 4.99 7.76
C GLY A 209 -13.09 5.42 8.18
N LEU A 210 -13.27 6.60 8.79
CA LEU A 210 -14.58 7.10 9.14
C LEU A 210 -15.38 7.42 7.88
N VAL A 211 -16.60 6.90 7.80
CA VAL A 211 -17.52 7.10 6.68
C VAL A 211 -18.94 7.43 7.15
N GLY A 212 -19.73 8.01 6.26
CA GLY A 212 -21.17 8.18 6.37
C GLY A 212 -21.81 7.85 5.01
N PHE A 213 -23.12 7.83 4.94
CA PHE A 213 -23.86 7.51 3.73
C PHE A 213 -24.16 8.76 2.86
N LYS A 214 -23.15 9.62 2.67
CA LYS A 214 -23.26 10.83 1.86
C LYS A 214 -23.11 10.55 0.38
N ASP A 215 -22.09 9.82 -0.02
CA ASP A 215 -21.75 9.50 -1.39
C ASP A 215 -21.35 8.03 -1.49
N ALA A 216 -22.14 7.27 -2.25
CA ALA A 216 -21.97 5.82 -2.41
C ALA A 216 -20.65 5.47 -3.09
N LYS A 217 -20.24 6.26 -4.09
CA LYS A 217 -18.99 6.06 -4.80
C LYS A 217 -17.78 6.28 -3.88
N ASN A 218 -17.77 7.38 -3.14
CA ASN A 218 -16.71 7.68 -2.18
C ASN A 218 -16.61 6.60 -1.09
N LEU A 219 -17.76 6.16 -0.53
CA LEU A 219 -17.81 5.09 0.46
C LEU A 219 -17.25 3.79 -0.10
N PHE A 220 -17.62 3.43 -1.33
CA PHE A 220 -17.12 2.24 -2.02
C PHE A 220 -15.61 2.31 -2.25
N LEU A 221 -15.07 3.43 -2.78
CA LEU A 221 -13.64 3.61 -2.99
C LEU A 221 -12.86 3.52 -1.67
N LYS A 222 -13.39 4.11 -0.59
CA LYS A 222 -12.80 3.95 0.75
C LYS A 222 -12.82 2.51 1.22
N SER A 223 -13.87 1.74 0.92
CA SER A 223 -13.91 0.31 1.29
C SER A 223 -12.83 -0.51 0.61
N LEU A 224 -12.48 -0.17 -0.63
CA LEU A 224 -11.39 -0.78 -1.38
C LEU A 224 -10.01 -0.34 -0.86
N ALA A 225 -9.81 0.98 -0.70
CA ALA A 225 -8.55 1.56 -0.26
C ALA A 225 -8.17 1.16 1.18
N PHE A 226 -9.14 0.99 2.05
CA PHE A 226 -8.93 0.70 3.47
C PHE A 226 -9.32 -0.72 3.87
N LYS A 227 -9.34 -1.66 2.92
CA LYS A 227 -9.78 -3.04 3.14
C LYS A 227 -9.07 -3.74 4.31
N SER A 228 -7.75 -3.60 4.42
CA SER A 228 -6.97 -4.25 5.46
C SER A 228 -6.83 -3.39 6.71
N TRP A 229 -6.62 -2.09 6.54
CA TRP A 229 -6.50 -1.10 7.61
C TRP A 229 -6.68 0.32 7.05
N PRO A 230 -7.44 1.20 7.75
CA PRO A 230 -8.09 1.00 9.06
C PRO A 230 -9.42 0.25 9.01
N GLU A 231 -9.86 -0.23 7.85
CA GLU A 231 -11.23 -0.61 7.47
C GLU A 231 -12.17 0.60 7.53
N ILE A 232 -13.35 0.52 6.95
CA ILE A 232 -14.31 1.62 7.02
C ILE A 232 -15.33 1.37 8.15
N PHE A 233 -15.68 2.45 8.84
CA PHE A 233 -16.59 2.38 9.99
C PHE A 233 -17.44 3.65 10.13
N LEU A 234 -18.64 3.50 10.68
CA LEU A 234 -19.54 4.59 11.05
C LEU A 234 -19.15 5.23 12.39
N GLU A 235 -19.72 6.38 12.74
CA GLU A 235 -19.45 7.11 13.99
C GLU A 235 -19.58 6.24 15.25
N ASN A 236 -20.53 5.30 15.27
CA ASN A 236 -20.70 4.33 16.36
C ASN A 236 -19.67 3.19 16.34
N ASN A 237 -18.65 3.27 15.47
CA ASN A 237 -17.63 2.24 15.23
C ASN A 237 -18.17 0.92 14.65
N LEU A 238 -19.35 0.92 14.03
CA LEU A 238 -19.84 -0.20 13.24
C LEU A 238 -19.04 -0.28 11.94
N LYS A 239 -18.29 -1.36 11.76
CA LYS A 239 -17.54 -1.58 10.52
C LYS A 239 -18.45 -2.08 9.41
N LEU A 240 -18.26 -1.53 8.23
CA LEU A 240 -18.92 -1.96 6.99
C LEU A 240 -17.93 -2.82 6.19
N LEU A 241 -18.29 -4.08 5.97
CA LEU A 241 -17.41 -5.05 5.30
C LEU A 241 -18.08 -5.57 4.03
N GLU A 242 -17.26 -5.86 3.01
CA GLU A 242 -17.72 -6.40 1.73
C GLU A 242 -18.80 -5.47 1.10
N VAL A 243 -18.36 -4.25 0.79
CA VAL A 243 -19.20 -3.20 0.20
C VAL A 243 -19.15 -3.26 -1.30
N GLU A 244 -20.31 -3.18 -1.96
CA GLU A 244 -20.50 -3.12 -3.40
C GLU A 244 -21.21 -1.81 -3.78
N LEU A 245 -20.73 -1.11 -4.80
CA LEU A 245 -21.43 0.03 -5.39
C LEU A 245 -22.56 -0.50 -6.28
N VAL A 246 -23.79 -0.07 -6.01
CA VAL A 246 -24.95 -0.53 -6.79
C VAL A 246 -25.42 0.56 -7.75
N GLU A 247 -25.46 1.80 -7.27
CA GLU A 247 -25.89 2.93 -8.04
C GLU A 247 -25.22 4.20 -7.48
N ASP A 248 -24.76 5.12 -8.31
CA ASP A 248 -23.93 6.24 -7.87
C ASP A 248 -24.57 7.64 -8.06
N GLU A 249 -25.79 7.74 -8.58
CA GLU A 249 -26.42 9.04 -8.85
C GLU A 249 -27.74 9.29 -8.12
N LYS A 250 -28.58 8.27 -7.94
CA LYS A 250 -29.93 8.43 -7.33
C LYS A 250 -29.84 8.86 -5.88
N SER A 251 -30.68 9.83 -5.49
CA SER A 251 -30.71 10.34 -4.12
C SER A 251 -31.63 9.52 -3.21
N HIS A 252 -31.17 9.28 -1.97
CA HIS A 252 -31.90 8.61 -0.91
C HIS A 252 -31.71 9.36 0.41
N LYS A 253 -32.42 8.94 1.46
CA LYS A 253 -32.08 9.39 2.82
C LYS A 253 -30.77 8.73 3.26
N GLU A 254 -29.93 9.49 3.96
CA GLU A 254 -28.66 9.00 4.46
C GLU A 254 -28.85 7.77 5.36
N GLY A 255 -28.26 6.63 4.98
CA GLY A 255 -28.33 5.39 5.72
C GLY A 255 -29.68 4.63 5.62
N GLU A 256 -30.61 5.03 4.75
CA GLU A 256 -31.89 4.35 4.61
C GLU A 256 -31.71 2.92 4.10
N ILE A 257 -32.32 1.97 4.78
CA ILE A 257 -32.35 0.56 4.36
C ILE A 257 -33.38 0.42 3.24
N LEU A 258 -32.92 0.23 2.01
CA LEU A 258 -33.73 0.14 0.81
C LEU A 258 -34.21 -1.28 0.53
N ALA A 259 -33.37 -2.28 0.80
CA ALA A 259 -33.66 -3.70 0.61
C ALA A 259 -32.82 -4.58 1.55
N ILE A 260 -33.32 -5.77 1.83
CA ILE A 260 -32.64 -6.82 2.58
C ILE A 260 -32.82 -8.13 1.82
N ASP A 261 -31.73 -8.74 1.38
CA ASP A 261 -31.73 -10.00 0.64
C ASP A 261 -30.56 -10.92 1.04
N GLU A 262 -30.36 -12.04 0.33
CA GLU A 262 -29.29 -13.00 0.64
C GLU A 262 -27.88 -12.45 0.34
N ARG A 263 -27.74 -11.45 -0.54
CA ARG A 263 -26.47 -10.79 -0.83
C ARG A 263 -26.09 -9.73 0.22
N GLY A 264 -27.05 -9.31 1.08
CA GLY A 264 -26.81 -8.32 2.12
C GLY A 264 -27.89 -7.28 2.23
N VAL A 265 -27.52 -6.08 2.62
CA VAL A 265 -28.41 -4.94 2.85
C VAL A 265 -28.07 -3.84 1.85
N LEU A 266 -29.07 -3.41 1.06
CA LEU A 266 -28.95 -2.24 0.22
C LEU A 266 -29.24 -1.00 1.05
N VAL A 267 -28.29 -0.07 1.09
CA VAL A 267 -28.36 1.16 1.89
C VAL A 267 -28.23 2.37 0.96
N GLY A 268 -29.16 3.29 1.11
CA GLY A 268 -29.19 4.55 0.39
C GLY A 268 -28.17 5.55 0.93
N CYS A 269 -27.55 6.28 0.04
CA CYS A 269 -26.74 7.44 0.33
C CYS A 269 -27.46 8.72 -0.15
N LEU A 270 -27.03 9.90 0.31
CA LEU A 270 -27.55 11.16 -0.25
C LEU A 270 -27.32 11.20 -1.77
N LYS A 271 -26.22 10.57 -2.24
CA LYS A 271 -25.94 10.32 -3.65
C LYS A 271 -25.61 8.84 -3.82
N GLY A 272 -26.44 8.10 -4.56
CA GLY A 272 -26.25 6.69 -4.89
C GLY A 272 -26.68 5.71 -3.79
N SER A 273 -26.30 4.45 -3.94
CA SER A 273 -26.56 3.38 -2.98
C SER A 273 -25.45 2.33 -3.00
N VAL A 274 -25.24 1.70 -1.84
CA VAL A 274 -24.27 0.62 -1.66
C VAL A 274 -24.94 -0.63 -1.10
N ARG A 275 -24.44 -1.78 -1.47
CA ARG A 275 -24.78 -3.06 -0.84
C ARG A 275 -23.70 -3.42 0.17
N ILE A 276 -24.09 -3.80 1.36
CA ILE A 276 -23.20 -4.21 2.44
C ILE A 276 -23.51 -5.66 2.78
N ALA A 277 -22.57 -6.55 2.56
CA ALA A 277 -22.79 -7.97 2.82
C ALA A 277 -22.56 -8.33 4.29
N ARG A 278 -21.61 -7.66 4.96
CA ARG A 278 -21.26 -7.97 6.36
C ARG A 278 -21.04 -6.70 7.19
N LEU A 279 -21.39 -6.82 8.47
CA LEU A 279 -21.24 -5.77 9.49
C LEU A 279 -20.47 -6.32 10.69
N GLN A 280 -19.68 -5.46 11.36
CA GLN A 280 -18.98 -5.85 12.57
C GLN A 280 -19.13 -4.76 13.65
N ALA A 281 -19.88 -5.08 14.69
CA ALA A 281 -19.96 -4.24 15.88
C ALA A 281 -18.67 -4.35 16.71
N VAL A 282 -18.40 -3.32 17.52
CA VAL A 282 -17.24 -3.25 18.41
C VAL A 282 -17.13 -4.50 19.29
N GLY A 283 -15.98 -5.14 19.28
CA GLY A 283 -15.71 -6.33 20.12
C GLY A 283 -16.44 -7.60 19.70
N LYS A 284 -17.20 -7.60 18.61
CA LYS A 284 -17.91 -8.78 18.08
C LYS A 284 -17.22 -9.36 16.86
N LYS A 285 -17.60 -10.58 16.47
CA LYS A 285 -17.21 -11.17 15.18
C LYS A 285 -18.06 -10.54 14.06
N PRO A 286 -17.55 -10.49 12.82
CA PRO A 286 -18.35 -10.09 11.67
C PRO A 286 -19.57 -10.99 11.49
N LEU A 287 -20.73 -10.40 11.20
CA LEU A 287 -21.98 -11.07 10.90
C LEU A 287 -22.43 -10.73 9.47
N LYS A 288 -23.29 -11.58 8.88
CA LYS A 288 -24.05 -11.17 7.69
C LYS A 288 -24.86 -9.93 8.04
N ALA A 289 -24.93 -8.95 7.14
CA ALA A 289 -25.63 -7.69 7.41
C ALA A 289 -27.11 -7.93 7.74
N LYS A 290 -27.79 -8.87 7.05
CA LYS A 290 -29.16 -9.32 7.35
C LYS A 290 -29.33 -9.77 8.80
N ASP A 291 -28.42 -10.60 9.33
CA ASP A 291 -28.49 -11.12 10.70
C ASP A 291 -28.26 -10.02 11.74
N TYR A 292 -27.33 -9.08 11.43
CA TYR A 292 -27.12 -7.92 12.29
C TYR A 292 -28.36 -7.04 12.39
N LEU A 293 -29.05 -6.77 11.27
CA LEU A 293 -30.28 -5.99 11.26
C LEU A 293 -31.43 -6.68 12.04
N ASN A 294 -31.58 -7.99 11.84
CA ASN A 294 -32.57 -8.78 12.57
C ASN A 294 -32.38 -8.69 14.10
N GLY A 295 -31.12 -8.83 14.55
CA GLY A 295 -30.77 -8.67 15.98
C GLY A 295 -31.02 -7.27 16.54
N ARG A 296 -31.03 -6.25 15.67
CA ARG A 296 -31.35 -4.85 16.02
C ARG A 296 -32.79 -4.45 15.71
N ARG A 297 -33.59 -5.35 15.17
CA ARG A 297 -35.00 -5.10 14.75
C ARG A 297 -35.10 -3.98 13.71
N LEU A 298 -34.05 -3.77 12.92
CA LEU A 298 -34.03 -2.81 11.81
C LEU A 298 -34.71 -3.44 10.60
N LYS A 299 -35.55 -2.65 9.91
CA LYS A 299 -36.33 -3.07 8.74
C LYS A 299 -36.12 -2.13 7.57
N ILE A 300 -36.63 -2.49 6.41
CA ILE A 300 -36.69 -1.60 5.23
C ILE A 300 -37.36 -0.29 5.64
N GLY A 301 -36.81 0.84 5.21
CA GLY A 301 -37.20 2.21 5.61
C GLY A 301 -36.55 2.69 6.91
N GLY A 302 -35.93 1.81 7.69
CA GLY A 302 -35.12 2.19 8.85
C GLY A 302 -33.76 2.77 8.47
N ILE A 303 -33.06 3.37 9.41
CA ILE A 303 -31.74 3.99 9.21
C ILE A 303 -30.66 3.13 9.82
N LEU A 304 -29.65 2.78 9.05
CA LEU A 304 -28.41 2.16 9.51
C LEU A 304 -27.46 3.27 9.97
N THR A 305 -27.22 3.33 11.28
CA THR A 305 -26.31 4.32 11.91
C THR A 305 -25.23 3.61 12.69
#